data_a5be7646d25c27b3e1948d4646f02b14
#
_entry.id   a5be7646d25c27b3e1948d4646f02b14
#
_cell.length_a   1.000
_cell.length_b   1.000
_cell.length_c   1.000
_cell.angle_alpha   90.00
_cell.angle_beta   90.00
_cell.angle_gamma   90.00
#
_symmetry.space_group_name_H-M   'P 1'
#
loop_
_entity.id
_entity.type
_entity.pdbx_description
1 polymer ?
#
loop_
_entity_poly.entity_id
_entity_poly.type
_entity_poly.pdbx_seq_one_letter_code
_entity_poly.pdbx_strand_id
1 'polypeptide(L)'
;EVEILTTLYYHILNIDPKNPTDPHRDRFVLSKGHGSPTLYTILADLGYFDKKELETFRQFGSLCTSYPDMRTPGIDMVSGSLGNGLSTGIGMALNAKRKKDTYDTYVVLGDGELQEGLVWEAAMAASYHRLSNLTAIVDCNGLQINGWVNDVMTIEPLADKWKSFGWSVIEIDGHDISELLVAFHRAKQMRNPTAIIAYTVKGKGVEFMEDVAYWHSLTPNADQPIEKMQKYLERGIL
;
A
#
# COMPACT_ATOMS: atom_id res chain seq x y z
N GLU A 1 -6.88 -0.01 3.20
CA GLU A 1 -5.48 0.44 3.21
C GLU A 1 -4.92 0.59 4.62
N VAL A 2 -5.68 1.17 5.57
CA VAL A 2 -5.17 1.43 6.95
C VAL A 2 -4.69 0.13 7.59
N GLU A 3 -5.51 -0.91 7.58
CA GLU A 3 -5.20 -2.22 8.15
C GLU A 3 -3.97 -2.86 7.47
N ILE A 4 -3.89 -2.75 6.14
CA ILE A 4 -2.76 -3.27 5.36
C ILE A 4 -1.45 -2.62 5.80
N LEU A 5 -1.40 -1.28 5.83
CA LEU A 5 -0.19 -0.55 6.21
C LEU A 5 0.14 -0.72 7.69
N THR A 6 -0.88 -0.72 8.57
CA THR A 6 -0.67 -0.97 10.00
C THR A 6 -0.06 -2.36 10.21
N THR A 7 -0.62 -3.40 9.60
CA THR A 7 -0.08 -4.76 9.70
C THR A 7 1.36 -4.83 9.19
N LEU A 8 1.66 -4.21 8.04
CA LEU A 8 3.01 -4.18 7.49
C LEU A 8 4.00 -3.53 8.44
N TYR A 9 3.74 -2.29 8.86
CA TYR A 9 4.71 -1.48 9.59
C TYR A 9 4.91 -1.92 11.05
N TYR A 10 3.87 -2.43 11.71
CA TYR A 10 3.98 -2.81 13.13
C TYR A 10 4.32 -4.28 13.35
N HIS A 11 4.15 -5.16 12.32
CA HIS A 11 4.32 -6.60 12.53
C HIS A 11 5.21 -7.33 11.51
N ILE A 12 5.33 -6.81 10.29
CA ILE A 12 5.93 -7.57 9.18
C ILE A 12 7.28 -7.02 8.77
N LEU A 13 7.40 -5.69 8.59
CA LEU A 13 8.61 -5.05 8.09
C LEU A 13 9.74 -5.10 9.12
N ASN A 14 10.92 -5.50 8.67
CA ASN A 14 12.16 -5.34 9.41
C ASN A 14 12.70 -3.93 9.18
N ILE A 15 12.34 -3.00 10.06
CA ILE A 15 12.68 -1.57 9.98
C ILE A 15 13.09 -1.04 11.35
N ASP A 16 13.93 0.01 11.36
CA ASP A 16 14.26 0.78 12.55
C ASP A 16 14.09 2.27 12.27
N PRO A 17 13.10 2.93 12.89
CA PRO A 17 12.89 4.37 12.73
C PRO A 17 14.11 5.23 13.12
N LYS A 18 14.98 4.72 14.01
CA LYS A 18 16.22 5.41 14.42
C LYS A 18 17.33 5.28 13.38
N ASN A 19 17.21 4.30 12.47
CA ASN A 19 18.15 4.07 11.38
C ASN A 19 17.40 3.91 10.03
N PRO A 20 16.69 4.94 9.54
CA PRO A 20 15.85 4.86 8.35
C PRO A 20 16.63 4.56 7.06
N THR A 21 17.95 4.72 7.09
CA THR A 21 18.84 4.50 5.94
C THR A 21 19.54 3.14 5.97
N ASP A 22 19.23 2.27 6.91
CA ASP A 22 19.81 0.93 6.98
C ASP A 22 19.70 0.21 5.61
N PRO A 23 20.80 -0.20 4.99
CA PRO A 23 20.76 -0.88 3.71
C PRO A 23 20.08 -2.26 3.78
N HIS A 24 20.03 -2.87 4.96
CA HIS A 24 19.48 -4.22 5.17
C HIS A 24 18.02 -4.26 5.61
N ARG A 25 17.40 -3.08 5.85
CA ARG A 25 15.97 -3.02 6.18
C ARG A 25 15.10 -3.43 4.99
N ASP A 26 13.90 -3.90 5.26
CA ASP A 26 12.90 -4.14 4.22
C ASP A 26 12.58 -2.85 3.45
N ARG A 27 12.07 -3.00 2.23
CA ARG A 27 11.68 -1.90 1.34
C ARG A 27 10.18 -1.86 1.21
N PHE A 28 9.64 -0.66 1.28
CA PHE A 28 8.22 -0.43 1.11
C PHE A 28 7.95 0.63 0.02
N VAL A 29 7.03 0.32 -0.88
CA VAL A 29 6.59 1.24 -1.94
C VAL A 29 5.07 1.38 -1.89
N LEU A 30 4.59 2.59 -1.63
CA LEU A 30 3.19 2.95 -1.83
C LEU A 30 3.02 3.39 -3.29
N SER A 31 2.68 2.46 -4.19
CA SER A 31 2.55 2.73 -5.63
C SER A 31 1.39 3.68 -5.90
N LYS A 32 0.24 3.48 -5.26
CA LYS A 32 -0.87 4.44 -5.21
C LYS A 32 -0.58 5.59 -4.26
N GLY A 33 0.39 6.43 -4.61
CA GLY A 33 0.95 7.46 -3.75
C GLY A 33 -0.03 8.45 -3.13
N HIS A 34 -1.24 8.58 -3.69
CA HIS A 34 -2.31 9.41 -3.13
C HIS A 34 -2.88 8.87 -1.80
N GLY A 35 -2.55 7.61 -1.40
CA GLY A 35 -2.78 7.07 -0.05
C GLY A 35 -1.78 7.57 1.00
N SER A 36 -0.92 8.54 0.67
CA SER A 36 0.14 9.07 1.53
C SER A 36 -0.28 9.49 2.95
N PRO A 37 -1.50 10.00 3.23
CA PRO A 37 -1.88 10.38 4.59
C PRO A 37 -1.77 9.24 5.60
N THR A 38 -2.21 8.03 5.22
CA THR A 38 -2.08 6.84 6.07
C THR A 38 -0.61 6.51 6.33
N LEU A 39 0.22 6.52 5.29
CA LEU A 39 1.64 6.25 5.41
C LEU A 39 2.35 7.26 6.32
N TYR A 40 2.12 8.56 6.13
CA TYR A 40 2.72 9.60 6.97
C TYR A 40 2.29 9.49 8.43
N THR A 41 1.04 9.15 8.68
CA THR A 41 0.53 8.96 10.05
C THR A 41 1.28 7.83 10.75
N ILE A 42 1.48 6.70 10.08
CA ILE A 42 2.21 5.54 10.60
C ILE A 42 3.69 5.89 10.81
N LEU A 43 4.35 6.54 9.84
CA LEU A 43 5.76 6.92 9.97
C LEU A 43 5.98 7.90 11.13
N ALA A 44 5.09 8.88 11.30
CA ALA A 44 5.16 9.80 12.43
C ALA A 44 4.92 9.09 13.78
N ASP A 45 3.98 8.14 13.82
CA ASP A 45 3.70 7.36 15.04
C ASP A 45 4.86 6.46 15.44
N LEU A 46 5.54 5.87 14.47
CA LEU A 46 6.76 5.09 14.68
C LEU A 46 7.99 5.94 15.02
N GLY A 47 7.91 7.27 14.86
CA GLY A 47 8.99 8.20 15.23
C GLY A 47 10.03 8.45 14.13
N TYR A 48 9.69 8.25 12.86
CA TYR A 48 10.54 8.67 11.73
C TYR A 48 10.69 10.18 11.64
N PHE A 49 9.66 10.94 12.08
CA PHE A 49 9.66 12.39 12.17
C PHE A 49 8.63 12.86 13.22
N ASP A 50 8.67 14.14 13.59
CA ASP A 50 7.76 14.71 14.60
C ASP A 50 6.31 14.70 14.10
N LYS A 51 5.37 14.24 14.94
CA LYS A 51 3.92 14.23 14.63
C LYS A 51 3.38 15.60 14.21
N LYS A 52 4.01 16.69 14.62
CA LYS A 52 3.62 18.06 14.21
C LYS A 52 3.75 18.30 12.72
N GLU A 53 4.63 17.55 12.03
CA GLU A 53 4.76 17.64 10.56
C GLU A 53 3.47 17.25 9.85
N LEU A 54 2.61 16.43 10.45
CA LEU A 54 1.31 16.06 9.90
C LEU A 54 0.37 17.28 9.73
N GLU A 55 0.51 18.30 10.60
CA GLU A 55 -0.29 19.53 10.55
C GLU A 55 0.05 20.38 9.30
N THR A 56 1.22 20.16 8.71
CA THR A 56 1.70 20.86 7.52
C THR A 56 1.41 20.12 6.22
N PHE A 57 0.58 19.06 6.26
CA PHE A 57 0.28 18.24 5.09
C PHE A 57 -0.12 19.08 3.87
N ARG A 58 0.54 18.84 2.74
CA ARG A 58 0.36 19.56 1.46
C ARG A 58 0.72 21.05 1.48
N GLN A 59 1.34 21.56 2.54
CA GLN A 59 1.86 22.93 2.55
C GLN A 59 3.24 22.98 1.87
N PHE A 60 3.59 24.14 1.35
CA PHE A 60 4.91 24.35 0.73
C PHE A 60 6.03 24.14 1.75
N GLY A 61 7.01 23.31 1.40
CA GLY A 61 8.15 22.97 2.27
C GLY A 61 7.90 21.84 3.28
N SER A 62 6.65 21.34 3.39
CA SER A 62 6.32 20.21 4.27
C SER A 62 7.06 18.93 3.86
N LEU A 63 7.38 18.09 4.85
CA LEU A 63 7.77 16.70 4.63
C LEU A 63 6.58 15.84 4.15
N CYS A 64 5.37 16.18 4.60
CA CYS A 64 4.14 15.47 4.26
C CYS A 64 3.50 16.05 2.99
N THR A 65 4.03 15.71 1.83
CA THR A 65 3.54 16.17 0.52
C THR A 65 2.34 15.36 0.03
N SER A 66 1.69 15.75 -1.07
CA SER A 66 0.53 15.02 -1.63
C SER A 66 0.85 13.57 -1.98
N TYR A 67 2.08 13.31 -2.36
CA TYR A 67 2.60 11.98 -2.71
C TYR A 67 3.90 11.74 -1.96
N PRO A 68 4.23 10.49 -1.60
CA PRO A 68 5.48 10.17 -0.92
C PRO A 68 6.71 10.72 -1.64
N ASP A 69 7.61 11.35 -0.88
CA ASP A 69 8.85 11.97 -1.36
C ASP A 69 10.03 11.49 -0.50
N MET A 70 11.16 11.17 -1.13
CA MET A 70 12.34 10.62 -0.46
C MET A 70 13.01 11.59 0.52
N ARG A 71 12.59 12.85 0.59
CA ARG A 71 12.99 13.78 1.65
C ARG A 71 12.39 13.39 3.01
N THR A 72 11.29 12.66 2.99
CA THR A 72 10.63 12.18 4.19
C THR A 72 11.31 10.89 4.66
N PRO A 73 11.84 10.85 5.90
CA PRO A 73 12.47 9.64 6.43
C PRO A 73 11.55 8.43 6.37
N GLY A 74 12.07 7.29 5.92
CA GLY A 74 11.30 6.05 5.77
C GLY A 74 10.63 5.86 4.42
N ILE A 75 10.73 6.83 3.50
CA ILE A 75 10.22 6.72 2.13
C ILE A 75 11.31 6.20 1.19
N ASP A 76 11.02 5.13 0.45
CA ASP A 76 11.96 4.48 -0.46
C ASP A 76 11.86 4.95 -1.92
N MET A 77 10.74 5.57 -2.29
CA MET A 77 10.45 5.97 -3.66
C MET A 77 9.56 7.20 -3.70
N VAL A 78 9.85 8.13 -4.58
CA VAL A 78 8.89 9.16 -4.98
C VAL A 78 7.78 8.48 -5.79
N SER A 79 6.54 8.59 -5.34
CA SER A 79 5.38 8.05 -6.06
C SER A 79 4.45 9.16 -6.55
N GLY A 80 3.49 8.81 -7.41
CA GLY A 80 2.54 9.76 -7.99
C GLY A 80 2.05 9.33 -9.37
N SER A 81 2.95 8.84 -10.23
CA SER A 81 2.57 8.21 -11.49
C SER A 81 2.20 6.75 -11.22
N LEU A 82 0.90 6.42 -11.37
CA LEU A 82 0.39 5.07 -11.13
C LEU A 82 1.09 4.03 -12.01
N GLY A 83 1.23 2.81 -11.53
CA GLY A 83 1.87 1.70 -12.22
C GLY A 83 3.39 1.62 -12.08
N ASN A 84 4.09 2.73 -11.75
CA ASN A 84 5.56 2.75 -11.65
C ASN A 84 6.10 2.04 -10.41
N GLY A 85 5.30 1.99 -9.33
CA GLY A 85 5.76 1.46 -8.04
C GLY A 85 6.19 0.01 -8.10
N LEU A 86 5.47 -0.83 -8.83
CA LEU A 86 5.84 -2.25 -8.96
C LEU A 86 7.17 -2.42 -9.67
N SER A 87 7.41 -1.67 -10.76
CA SER A 87 8.69 -1.71 -11.49
C SER A 87 9.87 -1.28 -10.60
N THR A 88 9.68 -0.25 -9.78
CA THR A 88 10.70 0.18 -8.80
C THR A 88 10.93 -0.89 -7.73
N GLY A 89 9.85 -1.49 -7.20
CA GLY A 89 9.95 -2.59 -6.24
C GLY A 89 10.70 -3.80 -6.80
N ILE A 90 10.53 -4.12 -8.09
CA ILE A 90 11.32 -5.16 -8.78
C ILE A 90 12.80 -4.82 -8.76
N GLY A 91 13.15 -3.56 -9.04
CA GLY A 91 14.55 -3.11 -8.98
C GLY A 91 15.18 -3.31 -7.61
N MET A 92 14.42 -2.99 -6.55
CA MET A 92 14.85 -3.19 -5.16
C MET A 92 15.01 -4.68 -4.83
N ALA A 93 14.01 -5.51 -5.11
CA ALA A 93 14.05 -6.94 -4.86
C ALA A 93 15.17 -7.66 -5.66
N LEU A 94 15.38 -7.25 -6.91
CA LEU A 94 16.46 -7.77 -7.75
C LEU A 94 17.84 -7.38 -7.21
N ASN A 95 17.98 -6.15 -6.69
CA ASN A 95 19.22 -5.71 -6.04
C ASN A 95 19.54 -6.57 -4.81
N ALA A 96 18.56 -6.82 -3.93
CA ALA A 96 18.73 -7.73 -2.79
C ALA A 96 19.22 -9.11 -3.25
N LYS A 97 18.51 -9.70 -4.20
CA LYS A 97 18.87 -11.02 -4.75
C LYS A 97 20.28 -11.07 -5.34
N ARG A 98 20.69 -10.04 -6.09
CA ARG A 98 22.03 -9.95 -6.69
C ARG A 98 23.13 -9.77 -5.66
N LYS A 99 22.89 -8.98 -4.62
CA LYS A 99 23.81 -8.74 -3.52
C LYS A 99 23.82 -9.86 -2.49
N LYS A 100 22.90 -10.83 -2.59
CA LYS A 100 22.65 -11.85 -1.56
C LYS A 100 22.26 -11.25 -0.22
N ASP A 101 21.54 -10.13 -0.28
CA ASP A 101 20.92 -9.48 0.87
C ASP A 101 19.60 -10.17 1.21
N THR A 102 19.13 -10.02 2.43
CA THR A 102 17.98 -10.77 2.97
C THR A 102 16.71 -9.95 3.11
N TYR A 103 16.73 -8.67 2.70
CA TYR A 103 15.53 -7.84 2.83
C TYR A 103 14.44 -8.21 1.82
N ASP A 104 13.22 -8.08 2.27
CA ASP A 104 12.02 -8.21 1.45
C ASP A 104 11.58 -6.85 0.90
N THR A 105 10.81 -6.89 -0.18
CA THR A 105 10.23 -5.69 -0.82
C THR A 105 8.71 -5.85 -0.89
N TYR A 106 7.99 -4.84 -0.41
CA TYR A 106 6.53 -4.79 -0.38
C TYR A 106 6.04 -3.60 -1.20
N VAL A 107 5.06 -3.83 -2.07
CA VAL A 107 4.49 -2.80 -2.95
C VAL A 107 2.98 -2.80 -2.80
N VAL A 108 2.40 -1.70 -2.32
CA VAL A 108 0.94 -1.53 -2.25
C VAL A 108 0.43 -0.83 -3.49
N LEU A 109 -0.47 -1.49 -4.20
CA LEU A 109 -1.13 -1.06 -5.43
C LEU A 109 -2.62 -0.81 -5.15
N GLY A 110 -3.25 0.06 -5.95
CA GLY A 110 -4.70 0.14 -6.04
C GLY A 110 -5.23 -0.77 -7.16
N ASP A 111 -6.47 -1.21 -7.05
CA ASP A 111 -7.11 -2.00 -8.10
C ASP A 111 -7.28 -1.23 -9.42
N GLY A 112 -7.76 0.02 -9.37
CA GLY A 112 -7.81 0.88 -10.55
C GLY A 112 -6.43 1.15 -11.18
N GLU A 113 -5.36 1.13 -10.39
CA GLU A 113 -3.98 1.23 -10.87
C GLU A 113 -3.57 0.07 -11.77
N LEU A 114 -4.18 -1.10 -11.62
CA LEU A 114 -3.89 -2.28 -12.43
C LEU A 114 -4.37 -2.15 -13.89
N GLN A 115 -5.05 -1.07 -14.24
CA GLN A 115 -5.35 -0.71 -15.62
C GLN A 115 -4.12 -0.19 -16.36
N GLU A 116 -3.06 0.19 -15.64
CA GLU A 116 -1.79 0.61 -16.22
C GLU A 116 -1.01 -0.58 -16.78
N GLY A 117 -0.62 -0.53 -18.06
CA GLY A 117 0.12 -1.60 -18.72
C GLY A 117 1.46 -1.92 -18.06
N LEU A 118 2.11 -0.90 -17.47
CA LEU A 118 3.40 -1.04 -16.80
C LEU A 118 3.36 -2.01 -15.61
N VAL A 119 2.21 -2.17 -14.93
CA VAL A 119 2.04 -3.16 -13.86
C VAL A 119 2.24 -4.57 -14.39
N TRP A 120 1.68 -4.88 -15.56
CA TRP A 120 1.77 -6.21 -16.17
C TRP A 120 3.13 -6.50 -16.80
N GLU A 121 3.78 -5.47 -17.37
CA GLU A 121 5.19 -5.56 -17.77
C GLU A 121 6.08 -5.89 -16.58
N ALA A 122 5.87 -5.21 -15.45
CA ALA A 122 6.56 -5.46 -14.21
C ALA A 122 6.25 -6.87 -13.67
N ALA A 123 5.00 -7.31 -13.70
CA ALA A 123 4.61 -8.65 -13.24
C ALA A 123 5.35 -9.74 -14.02
N MET A 124 5.47 -9.60 -15.33
CA MET A 124 6.23 -10.50 -16.20
C MET A 124 7.71 -10.55 -15.83
N ALA A 125 8.34 -9.39 -15.60
CA ALA A 125 9.74 -9.29 -15.22
C ALA A 125 10.01 -9.90 -13.84
N ALA A 126 9.16 -9.67 -12.85
CA ALA A 126 9.31 -10.23 -11.50
C ALA A 126 9.30 -11.77 -11.51
N SER A 127 8.38 -12.35 -12.26
CA SER A 127 8.27 -13.80 -12.43
C SER A 127 9.49 -14.37 -13.14
N TYR A 128 9.92 -13.76 -14.25
CA TYR A 128 11.12 -14.16 -14.98
C TYR A 128 12.35 -14.21 -14.08
N HIS A 129 12.52 -13.20 -13.24
CA HIS A 129 13.63 -13.13 -12.28
C HIS A 129 13.41 -13.95 -11.01
N ARG A 130 12.24 -14.59 -10.84
CA ARG A 130 11.88 -15.40 -9.67
C ARG A 130 12.13 -14.63 -8.37
N LEU A 131 11.54 -13.44 -8.25
CA LEU A 131 11.73 -12.56 -7.09
C LEU A 131 10.84 -13.02 -5.94
N SER A 132 11.23 -14.09 -5.24
CA SER A 132 10.47 -14.59 -4.08
C SER A 132 10.49 -13.64 -2.88
N ASN A 133 11.37 -12.64 -2.88
CA ASN A 133 11.44 -11.56 -1.90
C ASN A 133 10.63 -10.31 -2.32
N LEU A 134 9.66 -10.47 -3.24
CA LEU A 134 8.76 -9.39 -3.66
C LEU A 134 7.31 -9.79 -3.39
N THR A 135 6.62 -8.96 -2.63
CA THR A 135 5.18 -9.08 -2.37
C THR A 135 4.46 -7.83 -2.88
N ALA A 136 3.54 -7.99 -3.82
CA ALA A 136 2.59 -6.97 -4.23
C ALA A 136 1.30 -7.14 -3.44
N ILE A 137 0.75 -6.06 -2.90
CA ILE A 137 -0.52 -6.04 -2.20
C ILE A 137 -1.48 -5.16 -3.00
N VAL A 138 -2.55 -5.74 -3.51
CA VAL A 138 -3.61 -5.01 -4.20
C VAL A 138 -4.68 -4.64 -3.19
N ASP A 139 -4.81 -3.35 -2.88
CA ASP A 139 -5.93 -2.81 -2.11
C ASP A 139 -7.15 -2.74 -3.05
N CYS A 140 -7.90 -3.85 -3.08
CA CYS A 140 -9.00 -4.09 -4.01
C CYS A 140 -10.31 -3.57 -3.41
N ASN A 141 -10.52 -2.25 -3.52
CA ASN A 141 -11.70 -1.59 -2.96
C ASN A 141 -12.81 -1.36 -3.99
N GLY A 142 -12.64 -1.79 -5.23
CA GLY A 142 -13.63 -1.71 -6.31
C GLY A 142 -13.84 -0.31 -6.87
N LEU A 143 -13.22 0.75 -6.34
CA LEU A 143 -13.50 2.13 -6.68
C LEU A 143 -12.27 2.90 -7.18
N GLN A 144 -12.46 3.65 -8.26
CA GLN A 144 -11.55 4.66 -8.77
C GLN A 144 -12.25 6.02 -8.88
N ILE A 145 -11.54 7.07 -9.33
CA ILE A 145 -12.06 8.45 -9.37
C ILE A 145 -13.45 8.55 -10.02
N ASN A 146 -13.67 7.85 -11.14
CA ASN A 146 -14.85 7.96 -11.97
C ASN A 146 -15.97 6.97 -11.62
N GLY A 147 -15.80 6.13 -10.60
CA GLY A 147 -16.80 5.13 -10.21
C GLY A 147 -16.21 3.75 -9.95
N TRP A 148 -17.04 2.74 -10.13
CA TRP A 148 -16.60 1.35 -9.93
C TRP A 148 -15.60 0.93 -11.01
N VAL A 149 -14.53 0.25 -10.58
CA VAL A 149 -13.47 -0.26 -11.48
C VAL A 149 -14.06 -1.11 -12.60
N ASN A 150 -15.06 -1.96 -12.28
CA ASN A 150 -15.68 -2.84 -13.26
C ASN A 150 -16.54 -2.08 -14.29
N ASP A 151 -17.08 -0.91 -13.94
CA ASP A 151 -17.88 -0.09 -14.85
C ASP A 151 -16.99 0.80 -15.74
N VAL A 152 -15.84 1.23 -15.23
CA VAL A 152 -14.91 2.06 -16.00
C VAL A 152 -14.06 1.22 -16.93
N MET A 153 -13.32 0.26 -16.42
CA MET A 153 -12.56 -0.73 -17.17
C MET A 153 -12.22 -1.92 -16.28
N THR A 154 -12.89 -3.04 -16.47
CA THR A 154 -12.71 -4.22 -15.62
C THR A 154 -11.29 -4.78 -15.67
N ILE A 155 -10.80 -5.13 -14.51
CA ILE A 155 -9.52 -5.85 -14.34
C ILE A 155 -9.70 -7.35 -14.13
N GLU A 156 -10.95 -7.83 -14.11
CA GLU A 156 -11.25 -9.24 -13.88
C GLU A 156 -10.93 -10.13 -15.11
N PRO A 157 -10.62 -11.40 -14.91
CA PRO A 157 -10.44 -12.09 -13.63
C PRO A 157 -9.06 -11.81 -13.01
N LEU A 158 -9.03 -11.07 -11.90
CA LEU A 158 -7.79 -10.51 -11.36
C LEU A 158 -6.81 -11.57 -10.86
N ALA A 159 -7.27 -12.50 -10.04
CA ALA A 159 -6.43 -13.57 -9.49
C ALA A 159 -5.81 -14.44 -10.59
N ASP A 160 -6.56 -14.74 -11.64
CA ASP A 160 -6.08 -15.58 -12.72
C ASP A 160 -5.06 -14.85 -13.61
N LYS A 161 -5.21 -13.54 -13.79
CA LYS A 161 -4.19 -12.72 -14.47
C LYS A 161 -2.85 -12.81 -13.73
N TRP A 162 -2.81 -12.56 -12.43
CA TRP A 162 -1.58 -12.70 -11.65
C TRP A 162 -0.98 -14.10 -11.71
N LYS A 163 -1.82 -15.15 -11.59
CA LYS A 163 -1.38 -16.55 -11.74
C LYS A 163 -0.79 -16.81 -13.14
N SER A 164 -1.41 -16.27 -14.19
CA SER A 164 -0.93 -16.43 -15.58
C SER A 164 0.43 -15.78 -15.81
N PHE A 165 0.76 -14.72 -15.06
CA PHE A 165 2.11 -14.14 -15.05
C PHE A 165 3.09 -14.89 -14.15
N GLY A 166 2.71 -16.03 -13.55
CA GLY A 166 3.60 -16.89 -12.75
C GLY A 166 3.76 -16.44 -11.29
N TRP A 167 2.85 -15.62 -10.79
CA TRP A 167 2.82 -15.20 -9.37
C TRP A 167 2.05 -16.19 -8.51
N SER A 168 2.47 -16.33 -7.25
CA SER A 168 1.64 -16.91 -6.22
C SER A 168 0.54 -15.90 -5.85
N VAL A 169 -0.70 -16.35 -5.65
CA VAL A 169 -1.83 -15.47 -5.33
C VAL A 169 -2.47 -15.89 -4.03
N ILE A 170 -2.74 -14.91 -3.16
CA ILE A 170 -3.45 -15.07 -1.90
C ILE A 170 -4.58 -14.04 -1.88
N GLU A 171 -5.81 -14.48 -1.70
CA GLU A 171 -6.99 -13.63 -1.61
C GLU A 171 -7.47 -13.59 -0.16
N ILE A 172 -7.76 -12.39 0.36
CA ILE A 172 -8.11 -12.16 1.77
C ILE A 172 -9.13 -11.04 1.94
N ASP A 173 -9.81 -11.02 3.08
CA ASP A 173 -10.46 -9.82 3.61
C ASP A 173 -9.36 -8.85 4.09
N GLY A 174 -9.23 -7.70 3.42
CA GLY A 174 -8.24 -6.67 3.74
C GLY A 174 -8.55 -5.87 5.01
N HIS A 175 -9.71 -6.12 5.65
CA HIS A 175 -10.05 -5.56 6.96
C HIS A 175 -9.80 -6.54 8.11
N ASP A 176 -9.54 -7.82 7.83
CA ASP A 176 -9.18 -8.81 8.86
C ASP A 176 -7.66 -8.84 9.08
N ILE A 177 -7.22 -8.30 10.23
CA ILE A 177 -5.80 -8.27 10.62
C ILE A 177 -5.21 -9.69 10.71
N SER A 178 -5.99 -10.67 11.12
CA SER A 178 -5.52 -12.06 11.26
C SER A 178 -5.26 -12.66 9.88
N GLU A 179 -6.13 -12.42 8.91
CA GLU A 179 -5.92 -12.85 7.52
C GLU A 179 -4.71 -12.16 6.90
N LEU A 180 -4.55 -10.85 7.13
CA LEU A 180 -3.38 -10.08 6.68
C LEU A 180 -2.08 -10.69 7.23
N LEU A 181 -1.99 -10.95 8.55
CA LEU A 181 -0.82 -11.57 9.17
C LEU A 181 -0.50 -12.93 8.56
N VAL A 182 -1.51 -13.78 8.41
CA VAL A 182 -1.35 -15.12 7.80
C VAL A 182 -0.88 -14.99 6.35
N ALA A 183 -1.47 -14.07 5.56
CA ALA A 183 -1.10 -13.86 4.17
C ALA A 183 0.36 -13.41 4.01
N PHE A 184 0.82 -12.45 4.81
CA PHE A 184 2.21 -12.00 4.79
C PHE A 184 3.20 -13.12 5.19
N HIS A 185 2.89 -13.89 6.23
CA HIS A 185 3.74 -15.01 6.61
C HIS A 185 3.79 -16.11 5.53
N ARG A 186 2.67 -16.37 4.86
CA ARG A 186 2.63 -17.30 3.72
C ARG A 186 3.42 -16.76 2.53
N ALA A 187 3.33 -15.46 2.23
CA ALA A 187 4.08 -14.84 1.12
C ALA A 187 5.59 -15.03 1.29
N LYS A 188 6.13 -14.88 2.51
CA LYS A 188 7.56 -15.12 2.82
C LYS A 188 8.02 -16.58 2.56
N GLN A 189 7.10 -17.53 2.48
CA GLN A 189 7.42 -18.95 2.24
C GLN A 189 7.31 -19.33 0.74
N MET A 190 6.79 -18.45 -0.10
CA MET A 190 6.59 -18.73 -1.52
C MET A 190 7.93 -18.68 -2.27
N ARG A 191 8.01 -19.46 -3.35
CA ARG A 191 9.21 -19.50 -4.22
C ARG A 191 9.14 -18.51 -5.39
N ASN A 192 7.98 -17.96 -5.65
CA ASN A 192 7.69 -16.98 -6.69
C ASN A 192 7.29 -15.66 -6.06
N PRO A 193 7.32 -14.53 -6.78
CA PRO A 193 6.72 -13.31 -6.31
C PRO A 193 5.25 -13.55 -5.94
N THR A 194 4.76 -12.87 -4.92
CA THR A 194 3.42 -13.10 -4.37
C THR A 194 2.55 -11.86 -4.54
N ALA A 195 1.34 -12.04 -5.06
CA ALA A 195 0.28 -11.04 -5.07
C ALA A 195 -0.75 -11.37 -3.98
N ILE A 196 -0.91 -10.47 -3.03
CA ILE A 196 -1.99 -10.52 -2.04
C ILE A 196 -3.10 -9.61 -2.56
N ILE A 197 -4.26 -10.16 -2.88
CA ILE A 197 -5.45 -9.41 -3.25
C ILE A 197 -6.26 -9.22 -1.97
N ALA A 198 -6.22 -8.01 -1.43
CA ALA A 198 -6.91 -7.65 -0.20
C ALA A 198 -8.20 -6.92 -0.55
N TYR A 199 -9.33 -7.59 -0.41
CA TYR A 199 -10.65 -7.01 -0.62
C TYR A 199 -10.97 -6.05 0.52
N THR A 200 -11.27 -4.79 0.19
CA THR A 200 -11.52 -3.73 1.15
C THR A 200 -12.73 -2.90 0.75
N VAL A 201 -13.20 -2.07 1.68
CA VAL A 201 -14.23 -1.07 1.46
C VAL A 201 -13.58 0.31 1.54
N LYS A 202 -13.69 1.11 0.48
CA LYS A 202 -13.23 2.51 0.54
C LYS A 202 -14.04 3.28 1.58
N GLY A 203 -13.34 4.00 2.47
CA GLY A 203 -13.98 4.77 3.54
C GLY A 203 -14.46 3.93 4.74
N LYS A 204 -14.01 2.67 4.88
CA LYS A 204 -14.36 1.75 5.96
C LYS A 204 -14.28 2.42 7.33
N GLY A 205 -15.32 2.21 8.15
CA GLY A 205 -15.46 2.82 9.48
C GLY A 205 -16.12 4.20 9.48
N VAL A 206 -16.37 4.80 8.30
CA VAL A 206 -17.07 6.08 8.17
C VAL A 206 -18.27 5.90 7.25
N GLU A 207 -19.44 5.54 7.80
CA GLU A 207 -20.64 5.11 7.10
C GLU A 207 -21.00 5.95 5.87
N PHE A 208 -20.90 7.28 5.95
CA PHE A 208 -21.22 8.17 4.83
C PHE A 208 -20.13 8.23 3.75
N MET A 209 -18.98 7.60 3.97
CA MET A 209 -17.86 7.53 3.03
C MET A 209 -17.72 6.13 2.43
N GLU A 210 -18.29 5.10 3.06
CA GLU A 210 -18.17 3.73 2.60
C GLU A 210 -18.75 3.57 1.18
N ASP A 211 -17.94 3.00 0.28
CA ASP A 211 -18.27 2.71 -1.12
C ASP A 211 -18.75 3.92 -1.95
N VAL A 212 -18.30 5.12 -1.59
CA VAL A 212 -18.66 6.35 -2.30
C VAL A 212 -17.44 6.93 -3.02
N ALA A 213 -17.41 6.84 -4.36
CA ALA A 213 -16.32 7.31 -5.22
C ALA A 213 -16.00 8.81 -5.01
N TYR A 214 -16.99 9.63 -4.71
CA TYR A 214 -16.86 11.07 -4.45
C TYR A 214 -15.76 11.39 -3.42
N TRP A 215 -15.58 10.55 -2.40
CA TRP A 215 -14.57 10.74 -1.36
C TRP A 215 -13.15 10.32 -1.78
N HIS A 216 -12.95 9.94 -3.05
CA HIS A 216 -11.62 9.59 -3.53
C HIS A 216 -10.62 10.75 -3.45
N SER A 217 -11.08 11.98 -3.72
CA SER A 217 -10.21 13.17 -3.80
C SER A 217 -10.65 14.34 -2.90
N LEU A 218 -11.66 14.14 -2.08
CA LEU A 218 -12.15 15.16 -1.18
C LEU A 218 -11.67 14.94 0.24
N THR A 219 -11.36 16.06 0.88
CA THR A 219 -11.15 16.10 2.34
C THR A 219 -12.49 16.43 2.97
N PRO A 220 -12.99 15.67 3.94
CA PRO A 220 -14.17 16.06 4.70
C PRO A 220 -13.94 17.43 5.32
N ASN A 221 -14.94 18.33 5.27
CA ASN A 221 -14.91 19.56 6.06
C ASN A 221 -14.76 19.17 7.53
N ALA A 222 -13.79 19.78 8.21
CA ALA A 222 -13.24 19.34 9.49
C ALA A 222 -14.25 19.00 10.60
N ASP A 223 -15.46 19.56 10.57
CA ASP A 223 -16.39 19.47 11.70
C ASP A 223 -17.36 18.26 11.67
N GLN A 224 -17.74 17.77 10.49
CA GLN A 224 -18.73 16.68 10.39
C GLN A 224 -18.15 15.25 10.56
N PRO A 225 -16.98 14.90 10.02
CA PRO A 225 -16.42 13.56 10.16
C PRO A 225 -15.88 13.28 11.55
N ILE A 226 -15.27 14.30 12.20
CA ILE A 226 -14.66 14.17 13.52
C ILE A 226 -15.73 13.83 14.56
N GLU A 227 -16.86 14.54 14.58
CA GLU A 227 -17.97 14.25 15.50
C GLU A 227 -18.56 12.84 15.26
N LYS A 228 -18.68 12.42 14.00
CA LYS A 228 -19.18 11.08 13.69
C LYS A 228 -18.16 10.00 14.06
N MET A 229 -16.88 10.19 13.75
CA MET A 229 -15.81 9.25 14.16
C MET A 229 -15.71 9.15 15.69
N GLN A 230 -15.79 10.24 16.42
CA GLN A 230 -15.80 10.22 17.88
C GLN A 230 -16.96 9.39 18.43
N LYS A 231 -18.16 9.51 17.84
CA LYS A 231 -19.32 8.68 18.21
C LYS A 231 -19.11 7.18 17.93
N TYR A 232 -18.35 6.82 16.89
CA TYR A 232 -18.02 5.42 16.62
C TYR A 232 -16.99 4.87 17.61
N LEU A 233 -15.95 5.66 17.93
CA LEU A 233 -14.95 5.32 18.96
C LEU A 233 -15.61 5.15 20.35
N GLU A 234 -16.51 6.06 20.73
CA GLU A 234 -17.27 5.99 21.99
C GLU A 234 -18.18 4.75 22.07
N ARG A 235 -18.64 4.23 20.92
CA ARG A 235 -19.49 3.03 20.84
C ARG A 235 -18.70 1.73 20.73
N GLY A 236 -17.36 1.79 20.65
CA GLY A 236 -16.52 0.59 20.52
C GLY A 236 -16.76 -0.15 19.18
N ILE A 237 -17.10 0.58 18.10
CA ILE A 237 -17.41 0.03 16.78
C ILE A 237 -16.16 0.06 15.86
N LEU A 238 -15.03 0.54 16.36
CA LEU A 238 -13.72 0.50 15.70
C LEU A 238 -12.77 -0.40 16.47
#